data_d28e7ad30430df6025999bf9f06633ac
#
_entry.id   d28e7ad30430df6025999bf9f06633ac
#
_cell.length_a   1.000
_cell.length_b   1.000
_cell.length_c   1.000
_cell.angle_alpha   90.00
_cell.angle_beta   90.00
_cell.angle_gamma   90.00
#
_symmetry.space_group_name_H-M   'P 1'
#
loop_
_entity.id
_entity.type
_entity.pdbx_description
1 polymer ?
#
loop_
_entity_poly.entity_id
_entity_poly.type
_entity_poly.pdbx_seq_one_letter_code
_entity_poly.pdbx_strand_id
1 'polypeptide(L)'
;MHGRGQAHPKMLVGSLAWKVRLEQFFTNVAAVSAHTKTHAALMAEHGMNTYQGIMGFYEGWAMASSDEVEKGIALMQRSLALLEAKNVASHRPHFLSLLAQVQVREGDFQSALALCANALERARRTEQYYFDAEIYRIEGEARRAAGHPLTDVEQSLVRALEVSREQGARMFELRAAIALARLWRDQGRKAEARDLLAPIYGWFTEGFATIDLKSAKSLLAELST
;
A
#
# COMPACT_ATOMS: atom_id res chain seq x y z
N MET A 1 -42.97 12.62 -15.75
CA MET A 1 -42.21 12.08 -14.61
C MET A 1 -40.98 11.37 -15.16
N HIS A 2 -39.83 12.04 -15.10
CA HIS A 2 -38.56 11.43 -15.55
C HIS A 2 -38.07 10.51 -14.44
N GLY A 3 -38.09 9.20 -14.66
CA GLY A 3 -37.49 8.22 -13.78
C GLY A 3 -36.00 8.52 -13.67
N ARG A 4 -35.55 8.92 -12.47
CA ARG A 4 -34.11 8.92 -12.13
C ARG A 4 -33.64 7.49 -12.34
N GLY A 5 -32.79 7.28 -13.36
CA GLY A 5 -32.21 5.99 -13.65
C GLY A 5 -31.44 5.48 -12.41
N GLN A 6 -32.00 4.52 -11.73
CA GLN A 6 -31.29 3.81 -10.67
C GLN A 6 -30.09 3.13 -11.33
N ALA A 7 -28.91 3.46 -10.88
CA ALA A 7 -27.70 2.83 -11.39
C ALA A 7 -27.78 1.32 -11.15
N HIS A 8 -27.43 0.52 -12.16
CA HIS A 8 -27.52 -0.94 -12.07
C HIS A 8 -26.67 -1.47 -10.89
N PRO A 9 -27.20 -2.33 -10.02
CA PRO A 9 -26.50 -2.77 -8.79
C PRO A 9 -25.07 -3.24 -8.99
N LYS A 10 -24.80 -3.98 -10.08
CA LYS A 10 -23.44 -4.43 -10.43
C LYS A 10 -22.48 -3.26 -10.69
N MET A 11 -22.95 -2.15 -11.28
CA MET A 11 -22.12 -0.97 -11.51
C MET A 11 -21.81 -0.25 -10.18
N LEU A 12 -22.80 -0.15 -9.28
CA LEU A 12 -22.59 0.44 -7.96
C LEU A 12 -21.57 -0.34 -7.13
N VAL A 13 -21.71 -1.66 -7.09
CA VAL A 13 -20.77 -2.55 -6.40
C VAL A 13 -19.36 -2.43 -6.99
N GLY A 14 -19.23 -2.43 -8.32
CA GLY A 14 -17.95 -2.27 -8.99
C GLY A 14 -17.30 -0.91 -8.72
N SER A 15 -18.06 0.17 -8.82
CA SER A 15 -17.57 1.54 -8.55
C SER A 15 -17.11 1.70 -7.10
N LEU A 16 -17.85 1.12 -6.16
CA LEU A 16 -17.51 1.17 -4.75
C LEU A 16 -16.22 0.37 -4.45
N ALA A 17 -16.00 -0.76 -5.14
CA ALA A 17 -14.78 -1.53 -5.02
C ALA A 17 -13.54 -0.73 -5.48
N TRP A 18 -13.65 0.03 -6.57
CA TRP A 18 -12.59 0.95 -7.00
C TRP A 18 -12.35 2.09 -6.01
N LYS A 19 -13.42 2.62 -5.40
CA LYS A 19 -13.32 3.66 -4.38
C LYS A 19 -12.59 3.15 -3.14
N VAL A 20 -12.93 1.95 -2.65
CA VAL A 20 -12.21 1.30 -1.54
C VAL A 20 -10.72 1.21 -1.81
N ARG A 21 -10.33 0.77 -3.02
CA ARG A 21 -8.94 0.67 -3.42
C ARG A 21 -8.23 2.03 -3.43
N LEU A 22 -8.88 3.06 -3.95
CA LEU A 22 -8.33 4.42 -3.98
C LEU A 22 -8.13 4.98 -2.57
N GLU A 23 -9.11 4.82 -1.68
CA GLU A 23 -9.01 5.24 -0.28
C GLU A 23 -7.90 4.49 0.46
N GLN A 24 -7.73 3.19 0.18
CA GLN A 24 -6.62 2.41 0.72
C GLN A 24 -5.27 2.94 0.23
N PHE A 25 -5.15 3.27 -1.05
CA PHE A 25 -3.93 3.85 -1.62
C PHE A 25 -3.51 5.15 -0.92
N PHE A 26 -4.48 5.97 -0.50
CA PHE A 26 -4.27 7.18 0.31
C PHE A 26 -4.22 6.91 1.82
N THR A 27 -4.23 5.66 2.23
CA THR A 27 -4.18 5.25 3.64
C THR A 27 -5.35 5.82 4.47
N ASN A 28 -6.50 6.02 3.84
CA ASN A 28 -7.72 6.52 4.51
C ASN A 28 -8.49 5.35 5.15
N VAL A 29 -8.02 4.88 6.30
CA VAL A 29 -8.55 3.72 7.02
C VAL A 29 -10.04 3.84 7.31
N ALA A 30 -10.49 5.02 7.78
CA ALA A 30 -11.90 5.25 8.10
C ALA A 30 -12.81 5.13 6.87
N ALA A 31 -12.39 5.68 5.73
CA ALA A 31 -13.14 5.58 4.48
C ALA A 31 -13.16 4.14 3.94
N VAL A 32 -12.04 3.41 4.01
CA VAL A 32 -11.99 1.99 3.64
C VAL A 32 -12.98 1.18 4.49
N SER A 33 -12.97 1.33 5.82
CA SER A 33 -13.90 0.62 6.72
C SER A 33 -15.37 0.95 6.40
N ALA A 34 -15.71 2.23 6.18
CA ALA A 34 -17.07 2.63 5.86
C ALA A 34 -17.52 2.06 4.50
N HIS A 35 -16.67 2.12 3.48
CA HIS A 35 -17.02 1.68 2.14
C HIS A 35 -17.07 0.15 2.00
N THR A 36 -16.22 -0.62 2.71
CA THR A 36 -16.32 -2.08 2.73
C THR A 36 -17.62 -2.55 3.37
N LYS A 37 -18.08 -1.92 4.45
CA LYS A 37 -19.39 -2.19 5.07
C LYS A 37 -20.55 -1.90 4.13
N THR A 38 -20.52 -0.73 3.47
CA THR A 38 -21.54 -0.37 2.47
C THR A 38 -21.55 -1.34 1.31
N HIS A 39 -20.37 -1.76 0.83
CA HIS A 39 -20.22 -2.74 -0.24
C HIS A 39 -20.81 -4.11 0.17
N ALA A 40 -20.51 -4.56 1.40
CA ALA A 40 -21.04 -5.82 1.92
C ALA A 40 -22.58 -5.82 2.00
N ALA A 41 -23.18 -4.72 2.46
CA ALA A 41 -24.63 -4.55 2.51
C ALA A 41 -25.27 -4.62 1.11
N LEU A 42 -24.71 -3.90 0.13
CA LEU A 42 -25.19 -3.95 -1.26
C LEU A 42 -25.07 -5.35 -1.88
N MET A 43 -23.97 -6.05 -1.60
CA MET A 43 -23.79 -7.41 -2.08
C MET A 43 -24.81 -8.36 -1.48
N ALA A 44 -25.11 -8.25 -0.18
CA ALA A 44 -26.12 -9.06 0.50
C ALA A 44 -27.53 -8.78 -0.04
N GLU A 45 -27.90 -7.50 -0.22
CA GLU A 45 -29.19 -7.08 -0.77
C GLU A 45 -29.46 -7.66 -2.17
N HIS A 46 -28.40 -7.75 -2.99
CA HIS A 46 -28.55 -8.22 -4.39
C HIS A 46 -28.06 -9.66 -4.64
N GLY A 47 -27.77 -10.44 -3.59
CA GLY A 47 -27.32 -11.83 -3.72
C GLY A 47 -26.00 -12.01 -4.49
N MET A 48 -25.11 -11.00 -4.43
CA MET A 48 -23.83 -11.03 -5.15
C MET A 48 -22.69 -11.49 -4.23
N ASN A 49 -21.71 -12.21 -4.80
CA ASN A 49 -20.52 -12.69 -4.07
C ASN A 49 -19.19 -12.44 -4.81
N THR A 50 -19.24 -11.68 -5.91
CA THR A 50 -18.13 -11.54 -6.87
C THR A 50 -16.87 -10.92 -6.24
N TYR A 51 -17.03 -9.95 -5.34
CA TYR A 51 -15.92 -9.20 -4.73
C TYR A 51 -15.59 -9.63 -3.30
N GLN A 52 -16.17 -10.71 -2.79
CA GLN A 52 -16.05 -11.12 -1.39
C GLN A 52 -14.62 -11.21 -0.89
N GLY A 53 -13.72 -11.88 -1.63
CA GLY A 53 -12.31 -12.01 -1.26
C GLY A 53 -11.56 -10.66 -1.30
N ILE A 54 -11.82 -9.85 -2.33
CA ILE A 54 -11.16 -8.53 -2.48
C ILE A 54 -11.60 -7.58 -1.36
N MET A 55 -12.90 -7.49 -1.11
CA MET A 55 -13.43 -6.58 -0.09
C MET A 55 -13.12 -7.05 1.33
N GLY A 56 -13.17 -8.37 1.59
CA GLY A 56 -12.72 -8.93 2.87
C GLY A 56 -11.25 -8.64 3.15
N PHE A 57 -10.41 -8.62 2.11
CA PHE A 57 -9.02 -8.24 2.29
C PHE A 57 -8.85 -6.77 2.72
N TYR A 58 -9.55 -5.83 2.07
CA TYR A 58 -9.50 -4.41 2.44
C TYR A 58 -10.14 -4.13 3.80
N GLU A 59 -11.21 -4.85 4.15
CA GLU A 59 -11.81 -4.78 5.49
C GLU A 59 -10.79 -5.24 6.55
N GLY A 60 -10.12 -6.39 6.32
CA GLY A 60 -9.06 -6.88 7.18
C GLY A 60 -7.90 -5.89 7.31
N TRP A 61 -7.50 -5.24 6.21
CA TRP A 61 -6.49 -4.19 6.24
C TRP A 61 -6.93 -2.99 7.09
N ALA A 62 -8.19 -2.56 6.98
CA ALA A 62 -8.71 -1.46 7.78
C ALA A 62 -8.76 -1.82 9.28
N MET A 63 -9.17 -3.05 9.61
CA MET A 63 -9.14 -3.58 10.99
C MET A 63 -7.72 -3.64 11.54
N ALA A 64 -6.77 -4.20 10.76
CA ALA A 64 -5.36 -4.27 11.14
C ALA A 64 -4.67 -2.89 11.22
N SER A 65 -5.25 -1.87 10.60
CA SER A 65 -4.80 -0.48 10.69
C SER A 65 -5.48 0.32 11.82
N SER A 66 -6.30 -0.34 12.63
CA SER A 66 -7.02 0.18 13.80
C SER A 66 -6.66 -0.66 15.03
N ASP A 67 -7.57 -0.82 15.97
CA ASP A 67 -7.33 -1.53 17.24
C ASP A 67 -7.58 -3.05 17.16
N GLU A 68 -7.96 -3.59 15.98
CA GLU A 68 -8.31 -5.01 15.79
C GLU A 68 -7.26 -5.76 14.95
N VAL A 69 -5.99 -5.61 15.29
CA VAL A 69 -4.85 -6.04 14.46
C VAL A 69 -4.89 -7.53 14.14
N GLU A 70 -4.97 -8.39 15.15
CA GLU A 70 -4.96 -9.85 14.97
C GLU A 70 -6.14 -10.34 14.12
N LYS A 71 -7.35 -9.81 14.38
CA LYS A 71 -8.55 -10.13 13.59
C LYS A 71 -8.40 -9.66 12.15
N GLY A 72 -7.83 -8.47 11.95
CA GLY A 72 -7.56 -7.90 10.65
C GLY A 72 -6.60 -8.77 9.84
N ILE A 73 -5.47 -9.15 10.40
CA ILE A 73 -4.50 -10.07 9.77
C ILE A 73 -5.15 -11.40 9.42
N ALA A 74 -5.90 -12.00 10.35
CA ALA A 74 -6.60 -13.25 10.09
C ALA A 74 -7.63 -13.13 8.94
N LEU A 75 -8.32 -11.99 8.82
CA LEU A 75 -9.25 -11.73 7.73
C LEU A 75 -8.52 -11.52 6.40
N MET A 76 -7.40 -10.79 6.39
CA MET A 76 -6.55 -10.64 5.19
C MET A 76 -6.06 -12.00 4.68
N GLN A 77 -5.55 -12.85 5.56
CA GLN A 77 -5.07 -14.20 5.21
C GLN A 77 -6.18 -15.09 4.66
N ARG A 78 -7.35 -15.14 5.31
CA ARG A 78 -8.52 -15.88 4.81
C ARG A 78 -8.96 -15.37 3.44
N SER A 79 -8.95 -14.08 3.24
CA SER A 79 -9.31 -13.45 1.96
C SER A 79 -8.33 -13.81 0.85
N LEU A 80 -7.02 -13.84 1.14
CA LEU A 80 -6.00 -14.31 0.20
C LEU A 80 -6.22 -15.79 -0.17
N ALA A 81 -6.50 -16.65 0.81
CA ALA A 81 -6.79 -18.05 0.56
C ALA A 81 -8.06 -18.25 -0.32
N LEU A 82 -9.11 -17.45 -0.07
CA LEU A 82 -10.32 -17.47 -0.90
C LEU A 82 -10.05 -17.05 -2.35
N LEU A 83 -9.23 -15.99 -2.55
CA LEU A 83 -8.83 -15.55 -3.88
C LEU A 83 -7.98 -16.60 -4.61
N GLU A 84 -7.11 -17.32 -3.88
CA GLU A 84 -6.34 -18.45 -4.42
C GLU A 84 -7.27 -19.58 -4.89
N ALA A 85 -8.17 -20.02 -4.02
CA ALA A 85 -9.12 -21.09 -4.33
C ALA A 85 -10.01 -20.76 -5.55
N LYS A 86 -10.28 -19.48 -5.78
CA LYS A 86 -11.04 -18.99 -6.94
C LYS A 86 -10.17 -18.67 -8.17
N ASN A 87 -8.86 -18.95 -8.15
CA ASN A 87 -7.90 -18.60 -9.19
C ASN A 87 -7.91 -17.10 -9.58
N VAL A 88 -8.22 -16.21 -8.64
CA VAL A 88 -8.16 -14.77 -8.85
C VAL A 88 -6.72 -14.32 -8.64
N ALA A 89 -5.97 -14.23 -9.73
CA ALA A 89 -4.56 -13.83 -9.69
C ALA A 89 -4.34 -12.31 -9.64
N SER A 90 -5.34 -11.53 -10.07
CA SER A 90 -5.26 -10.07 -10.11
C SER A 90 -5.03 -9.46 -8.73
N HIS A 91 -4.15 -8.46 -8.67
CA HIS A 91 -3.82 -7.70 -7.45
C HIS A 91 -3.07 -8.46 -6.35
N ARG A 92 -2.64 -9.69 -6.59
CA ARG A 92 -2.02 -10.51 -5.56
C ARG A 92 -0.70 -9.95 -5.05
N PRO A 93 0.23 -9.46 -5.90
CA PRO A 93 1.43 -8.78 -5.42
C PRO A 93 1.13 -7.59 -4.50
N HIS A 94 0.11 -6.79 -4.83
CA HIS A 94 -0.36 -5.69 -4.00
C HIS A 94 -0.88 -6.16 -2.64
N PHE A 95 -1.74 -7.17 -2.61
CA PHE A 95 -2.28 -7.68 -1.35
C PHE A 95 -1.19 -8.26 -0.44
N LEU A 96 -0.23 -8.98 -1.00
CA LEU A 96 0.92 -9.48 -0.24
C LEU A 96 1.76 -8.33 0.32
N SER A 97 1.97 -7.25 -0.45
CA SER A 97 2.71 -6.08 0.04
C SER A 97 1.98 -5.35 1.19
N LEU A 98 0.65 -5.24 1.11
CA LEU A 98 -0.14 -4.66 2.21
C LEU A 98 -0.08 -5.51 3.49
N LEU A 99 -0.13 -6.83 3.35
CA LEU A 99 0.03 -7.73 4.49
C LEU A 99 1.45 -7.63 5.07
N ALA A 100 2.48 -7.56 4.21
CA ALA A 100 3.86 -7.34 4.63
C ALA A 100 4.02 -6.02 5.42
N GLN A 101 3.38 -4.94 4.96
CA GLN A 101 3.40 -3.66 5.66
C GLN A 101 2.75 -3.74 7.05
N VAL A 102 1.66 -4.50 7.18
CA VAL A 102 1.06 -4.78 8.51
C VAL A 102 2.03 -5.55 9.38
N GLN A 103 2.68 -6.61 8.86
CA GLN A 103 3.65 -7.40 9.63
C GLN A 103 4.87 -6.58 10.08
N VAL A 104 5.34 -5.62 9.25
CA VAL A 104 6.41 -4.69 9.69
C VAL A 104 5.98 -3.88 10.90
N ARG A 105 4.73 -3.39 10.94
CA ARG A 105 4.21 -2.62 12.09
C ARG A 105 4.08 -3.46 13.36
N GLU A 106 3.74 -4.73 13.19
CA GLU A 106 3.60 -5.69 14.31
C GLU A 106 4.92 -6.29 14.76
N GLY A 107 6.04 -5.96 14.12
CA GLY A 107 7.36 -6.46 14.47
C GLY A 107 7.68 -7.86 13.94
N ASP A 108 6.81 -8.46 13.13
CA ASP A 108 7.09 -9.74 12.45
C ASP A 108 7.81 -9.50 11.12
N PHE A 109 9.06 -9.08 11.24
CA PHE A 109 9.90 -8.72 10.09
C PHE A 109 10.23 -9.93 9.20
N GLN A 110 10.33 -11.13 9.77
CA GLN A 110 10.59 -12.34 9.01
C GLN A 110 9.43 -12.67 8.07
N SER A 111 8.20 -12.64 8.57
CA SER A 111 7.00 -12.81 7.75
C SER A 111 6.88 -11.70 6.70
N ALA A 112 7.18 -10.45 7.07
CA ALA A 112 7.16 -9.33 6.13
C ALA A 112 8.12 -9.54 4.95
N LEU A 113 9.36 -9.93 5.20
CA LEU A 113 10.36 -10.21 4.16
C LEU A 113 9.95 -11.40 3.27
N ALA A 114 9.41 -12.48 3.86
CA ALA A 114 8.89 -13.61 3.10
C ALA A 114 7.70 -13.21 2.19
N LEU A 115 6.81 -12.35 2.67
CA LEU A 115 5.69 -11.81 1.89
C LEU A 115 6.17 -10.92 0.74
N CYS A 116 7.18 -10.07 0.96
CA CYS A 116 7.78 -9.25 -0.10
C CYS A 116 8.41 -10.12 -1.19
N ALA A 117 9.19 -11.14 -0.80
CA ALA A 117 9.80 -12.08 -1.75
C ALA A 117 8.74 -12.82 -2.58
N ASN A 118 7.66 -13.30 -1.94
CA ASN A 118 6.54 -13.96 -2.62
C ASN A 118 5.82 -12.97 -3.57
N ALA A 119 5.62 -11.72 -3.15
CA ALA A 119 4.98 -10.69 -3.97
C ALA A 119 5.77 -10.42 -5.26
N LEU A 120 7.09 -10.24 -5.16
CA LEU A 120 7.98 -10.02 -6.31
C LEU A 120 8.04 -11.25 -7.24
N GLU A 121 8.08 -12.46 -6.67
CA GLU A 121 8.04 -13.70 -7.47
C GLU A 121 6.72 -13.81 -8.25
N ARG A 122 5.59 -13.52 -7.60
CA ARG A 122 4.28 -13.51 -8.27
C ARG A 122 4.16 -12.42 -9.31
N ALA A 123 4.68 -11.22 -9.04
CA ALA A 123 4.72 -10.11 -10.01
C ALA A 123 5.44 -10.54 -11.29
N ARG A 124 6.59 -11.19 -11.17
CA ARG A 124 7.35 -11.73 -12.31
C ARG A 124 6.58 -12.80 -13.08
N ARG A 125 5.96 -13.76 -12.38
CA ARG A 125 5.21 -14.85 -13.00
C ARG A 125 3.94 -14.41 -13.72
N THR A 126 3.33 -13.31 -13.27
CA THR A 126 2.05 -12.81 -13.81
C THR A 126 2.20 -11.49 -14.59
N GLU A 127 3.45 -11.02 -14.75
CA GLU A 127 3.80 -9.75 -15.42
C GLU A 127 3.08 -8.52 -14.81
N GLN A 128 2.80 -8.57 -13.50
CA GLN A 128 2.08 -7.51 -12.76
C GLN A 128 3.06 -6.66 -11.94
N TYR A 129 3.92 -5.91 -12.58
CA TYR A 129 5.03 -5.17 -11.97
C TYR A 129 4.65 -3.82 -11.30
N TYR A 130 3.41 -3.38 -11.45
CA TYR A 130 2.97 -2.01 -11.07
C TYR A 130 3.04 -1.70 -9.57
N PHE A 131 3.28 -2.68 -8.69
CA PHE A 131 3.52 -2.48 -7.26
C PHE A 131 4.96 -2.79 -6.83
N ASP A 132 5.86 -3.15 -7.72
CA ASP A 132 7.23 -3.57 -7.37
C ASP A 132 7.98 -2.49 -6.59
N ALA A 133 7.83 -1.22 -6.96
CA ALA A 133 8.44 -0.11 -6.24
C ALA A 133 8.02 -0.08 -4.75
N GLU A 134 6.73 -0.29 -4.47
CA GLU A 134 6.22 -0.30 -3.10
C GLU A 134 6.65 -1.57 -2.35
N ILE A 135 6.75 -2.72 -3.03
CA ILE A 135 7.26 -3.96 -2.43
C ILE A 135 8.72 -3.80 -1.99
N TYR A 136 9.59 -3.24 -2.86
CA TYR A 136 10.98 -2.95 -2.49
C TYR A 136 11.10 -1.94 -1.36
N ARG A 137 10.23 -0.93 -1.31
CA ARG A 137 10.21 0.02 -0.19
C ARG A 137 9.87 -0.66 1.13
N ILE A 138 8.83 -1.51 1.15
CA ILE A 138 8.42 -2.26 2.35
C ILE A 138 9.51 -3.25 2.75
N GLU A 139 10.17 -3.91 1.79
CA GLU A 139 11.32 -4.77 2.05
C GLU A 139 12.45 -3.99 2.75
N GLY A 140 12.78 -2.80 2.25
CA GLY A 140 13.79 -1.93 2.89
C GLY A 140 13.42 -1.53 4.31
N GLU A 141 12.17 -1.18 4.55
CA GLU A 141 11.66 -0.88 5.91
C GLU A 141 11.70 -2.11 6.83
N ALA A 142 11.32 -3.28 6.33
CA ALA A 142 11.40 -4.54 7.07
C ALA A 142 12.84 -4.90 7.44
N ARG A 143 13.76 -4.81 6.48
CA ARG A 143 15.21 -5.04 6.70
C ARG A 143 15.77 -4.09 7.75
N ARG A 144 15.43 -2.79 7.65
CA ARG A 144 15.86 -1.79 8.63
C ARG A 144 15.37 -2.11 10.03
N ALA A 145 14.08 -2.40 10.17
CA ALA A 145 13.47 -2.73 11.46
C ALA A 145 14.00 -4.04 12.06
N ALA A 146 14.38 -5.01 11.21
CA ALA A 146 15.02 -6.27 11.60
C ALA A 146 16.51 -6.12 11.94
N GLY A 147 17.11 -4.94 11.76
CA GLY A 147 18.53 -4.72 12.07
C GLY A 147 19.50 -5.27 11.02
N HIS A 148 19.05 -5.47 9.78
CA HIS A 148 19.94 -5.87 8.68
C HIS A 148 20.99 -4.80 8.38
N PRO A 149 22.10 -5.15 7.68
CA PRO A 149 23.13 -4.19 7.27
C PRO A 149 22.51 -3.00 6.52
N LEU A 150 22.95 -1.78 6.86
CA LEU A 150 22.39 -0.57 6.23
C LEU A 150 22.61 -0.51 4.72
N THR A 151 23.63 -1.20 4.20
CA THR A 151 23.86 -1.38 2.77
C THR A 151 22.70 -2.13 2.09
N ASP A 152 22.18 -3.18 2.72
CA ASP A 152 21.10 -3.99 2.18
C ASP A 152 19.77 -3.21 2.24
N VAL A 153 19.58 -2.42 3.32
CA VAL A 153 18.43 -1.52 3.47
C VAL A 153 18.45 -0.47 2.37
N GLU A 154 19.58 0.22 2.19
CA GLU A 154 19.76 1.26 1.17
C GLU A 154 19.54 0.69 -0.23
N GLN A 155 20.08 -0.49 -0.53
CA GLN A 155 19.89 -1.16 -1.82
C GLN A 155 18.40 -1.40 -2.15
N SER A 156 17.61 -1.91 -1.18
CA SER A 156 16.17 -2.10 -1.39
C SER A 156 15.44 -0.78 -1.65
N LEU A 157 15.78 0.28 -0.90
CA LEU A 157 15.14 1.59 -1.06
C LEU A 157 15.56 2.30 -2.35
N VAL A 158 16.81 2.19 -2.76
CA VAL A 158 17.29 2.68 -4.06
C VAL A 158 16.57 1.94 -5.19
N ARG A 159 16.43 0.62 -5.09
CA ARG A 159 15.68 -0.15 -6.11
C ARG A 159 14.22 0.27 -6.18
N ALA A 160 13.57 0.55 -5.04
CA ALA A 160 12.21 1.12 -5.00
C ALA A 160 12.13 2.45 -5.77
N LEU A 161 13.12 3.33 -5.58
CA LEU A 161 13.19 4.62 -6.24
C LEU A 161 13.40 4.48 -7.76
N GLU A 162 14.30 3.60 -8.20
CA GLU A 162 14.56 3.31 -9.61
C GLU A 162 13.30 2.80 -10.31
N VAL A 163 12.69 1.75 -9.76
CA VAL A 163 11.48 1.14 -10.32
C VAL A 163 10.34 2.15 -10.41
N SER A 164 10.14 2.98 -9.36
CA SER A 164 9.10 4.01 -9.40
C SER A 164 9.31 5.06 -10.49
N ARG A 165 10.58 5.42 -10.76
CA ARG A 165 10.96 6.32 -11.86
C ARG A 165 10.75 5.69 -13.23
N GLU A 166 11.19 4.44 -13.41
CA GLU A 166 10.95 3.66 -14.64
C GLU A 166 9.45 3.56 -14.97
N GLN A 167 8.62 3.40 -13.94
CA GLN A 167 7.16 3.31 -14.07
C GLN A 167 6.45 4.67 -14.18
N GLY A 168 7.14 5.79 -13.96
CA GLY A 168 6.52 7.12 -13.84
C GLY A 168 5.56 7.25 -12.65
N ALA A 169 5.71 6.40 -11.63
CA ALA A 169 4.82 6.26 -10.48
C ALA A 169 5.16 7.27 -9.37
N ARG A 170 4.79 8.55 -9.56
CA ARG A 170 5.21 9.69 -8.73
C ARG A 170 4.93 9.52 -7.23
N MET A 171 3.80 8.92 -6.84
CA MET A 171 3.52 8.68 -5.41
C MET A 171 4.42 7.61 -4.82
N PHE A 172 4.77 6.57 -5.58
CA PHE A 172 5.73 5.56 -5.13
C PHE A 172 7.14 6.12 -5.08
N GLU A 173 7.52 6.98 -6.03
CA GLU A 173 8.79 7.71 -6.01
C GLU A 173 8.90 8.57 -4.75
N LEU A 174 7.84 9.30 -4.37
CA LEU A 174 7.81 10.11 -3.15
C LEU A 174 7.97 9.23 -1.90
N ARG A 175 7.24 8.11 -1.81
CA ARG A 175 7.34 7.17 -0.67
C ARG A 175 8.73 6.56 -0.54
N ALA A 176 9.31 6.11 -1.65
CA ALA A 176 10.67 5.57 -1.68
C ALA A 176 11.70 6.63 -1.26
N ALA A 177 11.57 7.86 -1.78
CA ALA A 177 12.44 8.98 -1.43
C ALA A 177 12.32 9.37 0.05
N ILE A 178 11.12 9.37 0.64
CA ILE A 178 10.92 9.60 2.08
C ILE A 178 11.66 8.54 2.90
N ALA A 179 11.50 7.25 2.55
CA ALA A 179 12.13 6.16 3.27
C ALA A 179 13.67 6.24 3.19
N LEU A 180 14.21 6.51 2.00
CA LEU A 180 15.64 6.66 1.77
C LEU A 180 16.20 7.91 2.45
N ALA A 181 15.51 9.04 2.38
CA ALA A 181 15.91 10.27 3.05
C ALA A 181 15.93 10.13 4.58
N ARG A 182 15.00 9.38 5.17
CA ARG A 182 15.04 9.03 6.60
C ARG A 182 16.25 8.17 6.95
N LEU A 183 16.59 7.18 6.11
CA LEU A 183 17.79 6.37 6.30
C LEU A 183 19.04 7.24 6.27
N TRP A 184 19.18 8.11 5.29
CA TRP A 184 20.34 9.00 5.14
C TRP A 184 20.41 10.06 6.24
N ARG A 185 19.29 10.64 6.67
CA ARG A 185 19.22 11.53 7.83
C ARG A 185 19.82 10.88 9.08
N ASP A 186 19.41 9.62 9.35
CA ASP A 186 19.85 8.88 10.54
C ASP A 186 21.33 8.47 10.47
N GLN A 187 21.90 8.45 9.26
CA GLN A 187 23.34 8.31 9.00
C GLN A 187 24.12 9.64 9.03
N GLY A 188 23.47 10.79 9.29
CA GLY A 188 24.08 12.12 9.23
C GLY A 188 24.21 12.72 7.83
N ARG A 189 23.72 12.03 6.76
CA ARG A 189 23.77 12.44 5.35
C ARG A 189 22.61 13.39 5.01
N LYS A 190 22.40 14.44 5.83
CA LYS A 190 21.25 15.35 5.71
C LYS A 190 21.19 16.08 4.35
N ALA A 191 22.34 16.51 3.82
CA ALA A 191 22.39 17.22 2.54
C ALA A 191 21.90 16.32 1.39
N GLU A 192 22.39 15.09 1.31
CA GLU A 192 21.99 14.12 0.29
C GLU A 192 20.50 13.78 0.40
N ALA A 193 20.01 13.60 1.64
CA ALA A 193 18.60 13.34 1.90
C ALA A 193 17.69 14.48 1.40
N ARG A 194 18.09 15.74 1.65
CA ARG A 194 17.37 16.92 1.18
C ARG A 194 17.41 17.05 -0.34
N ASP A 195 18.60 16.89 -0.93
CA ASP A 195 18.80 17.04 -2.37
C ASP A 195 18.04 15.96 -3.18
N LEU A 196 17.81 14.79 -2.58
CA LEU A 196 16.93 13.76 -3.12
C LEU A 196 15.46 14.16 -3.00
N LEU A 197 14.99 14.51 -1.80
CA LEU A 197 13.57 14.63 -1.51
C LEU A 197 12.95 15.94 -2.01
N ALA A 198 13.68 17.05 -1.98
CA ALA A 198 13.15 18.37 -2.30
C ALA A 198 12.60 18.47 -3.75
N PRO A 199 13.34 18.04 -4.80
CA PRO A 199 12.82 18.11 -6.16
C PRO A 199 11.63 17.17 -6.39
N ILE A 200 11.58 15.99 -5.74
CA ILE A 200 10.46 15.05 -5.85
C ILE A 200 9.21 15.65 -5.19
N TYR A 201 9.35 16.24 -4.01
CA TYR A 201 8.24 16.95 -3.34
C TYR A 201 7.76 18.15 -4.16
N GLY A 202 8.69 18.93 -4.72
CA GLY A 202 8.39 20.12 -5.52
C GLY A 202 7.66 19.85 -6.84
N TRP A 203 7.61 18.60 -7.30
CA TRP A 203 6.83 18.20 -8.47
C TRP A 203 5.31 18.27 -8.23
N PHE A 204 4.87 18.10 -6.98
CA PHE A 204 3.44 18.07 -6.63
C PHE A 204 2.87 19.48 -6.56
N THR A 205 1.73 19.70 -7.22
CA THR A 205 1.00 20.98 -7.22
C THR A 205 -0.31 20.93 -6.41
N GLU A 206 -0.72 19.70 -6.01
CA GLU A 206 -1.95 19.46 -5.24
C GLU A 206 -1.76 18.27 -4.30
N GLY A 207 -2.81 17.89 -3.55
CA GLY A 207 -2.78 16.72 -2.67
C GLY A 207 -2.02 16.93 -1.35
N PHE A 208 -1.65 18.15 -0.98
CA PHE A 208 -0.85 18.47 0.22
C PHE A 208 -1.50 18.08 1.55
N ALA A 209 -2.78 17.67 1.53
CA ALA A 209 -3.47 17.11 2.68
C ALA A 209 -3.18 15.61 2.90
N THR A 210 -2.59 14.91 1.92
CA THR A 210 -2.25 13.49 2.03
C THR A 210 -1.16 13.25 3.07
N ILE A 211 -1.16 12.04 3.63
CA ILE A 211 -0.17 11.63 4.65
C ILE A 211 1.25 11.68 4.06
N ASP A 212 1.41 11.25 2.82
CA ASP A 212 2.72 11.19 2.15
C ASP A 212 3.33 12.58 1.97
N LEU A 213 2.56 13.55 1.44
CA LEU A 213 3.05 14.91 1.23
C LEU A 213 3.27 15.68 2.55
N LYS A 214 2.44 15.44 3.58
CA LYS A 214 2.70 15.97 4.93
C LYS A 214 3.99 15.41 5.51
N SER A 215 4.23 14.10 5.35
CA SER A 215 5.44 13.43 5.83
C SER A 215 6.69 13.95 5.12
N ALA A 216 6.64 14.14 3.79
CA ALA A 216 7.73 14.71 3.03
C ALA A 216 8.05 16.15 3.48
N LYS A 217 7.02 16.99 3.68
CA LYS A 217 7.17 18.38 4.14
C LYS A 217 7.83 18.44 5.52
N SER A 218 7.37 17.60 6.46
CA SER A 218 7.96 17.53 7.81
C SER A 218 9.43 17.12 7.74
N LEU A 219 9.75 16.08 6.98
CA LEU A 219 11.13 15.61 6.84
C LEU A 219 12.05 16.67 6.20
N LEU A 220 11.58 17.39 5.18
CA LEU A 220 12.33 18.49 4.57
C LEU A 220 12.63 19.62 5.57
N ALA A 221 11.69 19.93 6.46
CA ALA A 221 11.92 20.91 7.53
C ALA A 221 13.02 20.43 8.50
N GLU A 222 13.00 19.15 8.89
CA GLU A 222 14.05 18.55 9.75
C GLU A 222 15.45 18.53 9.07
N LEU A 223 15.49 18.35 7.75
CA LEU A 223 16.74 18.31 6.98
C LEU A 223 17.34 19.70 6.73
N SER A 224 16.59 20.75 7.00
CA SER A 224 17.03 22.14 6.81
C SER A 224 17.64 22.77 8.08
N THR A 225 17.53 22.06 9.20
CA THR A 225 18.12 22.39 10.50
C THR A 225 19.40 21.60 10.73
#